data_a6bbd54d4155933370459ced1b677df4
#
_entry.id   a6bbd54d4155933370459ced1b677df4
#
_cell.length_a   1.000
_cell.length_b   1.000
_cell.length_c   1.000
_cell.angle_alpha   90.00
_cell.angle_beta   90.00
_cell.angle_gamma   90.00
#
_symmetry.space_group_name_H-M   'P 1'
#
loop_
_entity.id
_entity.type
_entity.pdbx_description
1 polymer ?
#
loop_
_entity_poly.entity_id
_entity_poly.type
_entity_poly.pdbx_seq_one_letter_code
_entity_poly.pdbx_strand_id
1 'polypeptide(L)'
;MKLLQTVKTIGLGLGLMGVCAASHADALDTIKKNGTIRVAVAMGVPMFSYANASMEPEGSDVDTAKLLAQDLGVKLDLVQITNAARVPCIQTGKADLTVSSLSITPERAKVVDFTVPYASLQTIVAAPKDVQIKSYADLKGLRLGVTRATVNDADVTKNAKDANIRRFEDDATLVTAGVSGQVQAVSSQWPIVAEINKKQTSNPFEIKFVQHEFMLGIAMPKNNPELKAWLDKWILENLKNGKLNDIYKKYHGNELSPKVVNQQS
;
A
#
# COMPACT_ATOMS: atom_id res chain seq x y z
N MET A 1 33.12 -85.74 -8.03
CA MET A 1 33.44 -84.30 -8.16
C MET A 1 32.14 -83.56 -8.09
N LYS A 2 31.84 -82.89 -6.93
CA LYS A 2 30.61 -82.18 -6.67
C LYS A 2 30.90 -80.67 -6.67
N LEU A 3 30.28 -79.96 -7.61
CA LEU A 3 30.29 -78.49 -7.63
C LEU A 3 29.36 -77.96 -6.61
N LEU A 4 29.84 -77.15 -5.68
CA LEU A 4 29.04 -76.30 -4.79
C LEU A 4 28.66 -75.02 -5.51
N GLN A 5 27.35 -74.74 -5.66
CA GLN A 5 26.82 -73.46 -6.11
C GLN A 5 26.57 -72.58 -4.90
N THR A 6 27.22 -71.43 -4.84
CA THR A 6 27.02 -70.40 -3.82
C THR A 6 25.95 -69.43 -4.30
N VAL A 7 24.81 -69.39 -3.68
CA VAL A 7 23.75 -68.39 -3.89
C VAL A 7 24.08 -67.12 -3.12
N LYS A 8 24.31 -65.99 -3.81
CA LYS A 8 24.44 -64.66 -3.23
C LYS A 8 23.04 -64.01 -3.12
N THR A 9 22.61 -63.85 -1.92
CA THR A 9 21.39 -63.08 -1.60
C THR A 9 21.71 -61.58 -1.67
N ILE A 10 21.12 -60.86 -2.64
CA ILE A 10 21.19 -59.41 -2.74
C ILE A 10 20.05 -58.86 -1.90
N GLY A 11 20.38 -58.24 -0.76
CA GLY A 11 19.46 -57.51 0.07
C GLY A 11 19.13 -56.17 -0.55
N LEU A 12 17.85 -55.98 -0.96
CA LEU A 12 17.32 -54.75 -1.47
C LEU A 12 16.97 -53.81 -0.28
N GLY A 13 17.91 -52.91 0.05
CA GLY A 13 17.64 -51.87 1.07
C GLY A 13 16.76 -50.79 0.47
N LEU A 14 15.45 -50.73 0.81
CA LEU A 14 14.57 -49.60 0.58
C LEU A 14 15.00 -48.46 1.50
N GLY A 15 15.78 -47.49 0.96
CA GLY A 15 16.02 -46.22 1.61
C GLY A 15 14.74 -45.36 1.56
N LEU A 16 14.04 -45.23 2.67
CA LEU A 16 13.04 -44.17 2.86
C LEU A 16 13.78 -42.82 2.80
N MET A 17 13.78 -42.16 1.65
CA MET A 17 14.09 -40.72 1.58
C MET A 17 12.94 -39.98 2.22
N GLY A 18 13.06 -39.64 3.50
CA GLY A 18 12.22 -38.67 4.17
C GLY A 18 12.40 -37.33 3.50
N VAL A 19 11.42 -36.90 2.70
CA VAL A 19 11.32 -35.53 2.21
C VAL A 19 11.04 -34.68 3.46
N CYS A 20 12.10 -34.11 4.05
CA CYS A 20 11.95 -32.99 4.99
C CYS A 20 11.33 -31.84 4.20
N ALA A 21 10.00 -31.72 4.21
CA ALA A 21 9.33 -30.49 3.90
C ALA A 21 9.88 -29.45 4.88
N ALA A 22 10.75 -28.58 4.41
CA ALA A 22 11.17 -27.42 5.18
C ALA A 22 9.89 -26.59 5.45
N SER A 23 9.30 -26.74 6.62
CA SER A 23 8.23 -25.86 7.10
C SER A 23 8.84 -24.50 7.22
N HIS A 24 8.58 -23.62 6.25
CA HIS A 24 8.87 -22.20 6.42
C HIS A 24 8.01 -21.73 7.59
N ALA A 25 8.65 -21.27 8.66
CA ALA A 25 7.94 -20.63 9.77
C ALA A 25 7.16 -19.44 9.21
N ASP A 26 5.89 -19.31 9.61
CA ASP A 26 5.08 -18.16 9.22
C ASP A 26 5.73 -16.85 9.70
N ALA A 27 5.59 -15.80 8.93
CA ALA A 27 6.19 -14.50 9.25
C ALA A 27 5.70 -13.98 10.61
N LEU A 28 4.48 -14.35 11.05
CA LEU A 28 3.96 -13.97 12.37
C LEU A 28 4.84 -14.51 13.52
N ASP A 29 5.22 -15.78 13.46
CA ASP A 29 6.09 -16.38 14.46
C ASP A 29 7.48 -15.75 14.46
N THR A 30 8.01 -15.47 13.27
CA THR A 30 9.30 -14.80 13.11
C THR A 30 9.28 -13.39 13.72
N ILE A 31 8.23 -12.60 13.47
CA ILE A 31 8.04 -11.26 14.04
C ILE A 31 7.95 -11.32 15.56
N LYS A 32 7.13 -12.22 16.11
CA LYS A 32 6.98 -12.40 17.56
C LYS A 32 8.28 -12.83 18.23
N LYS A 33 9.00 -13.78 17.64
CA LYS A 33 10.29 -14.25 18.13
C LYS A 33 11.34 -13.16 18.16
N ASN A 34 11.37 -12.32 17.13
CA ASN A 34 12.31 -11.20 17.03
C ASN A 34 11.92 -10.00 17.92
N GLY A 35 10.68 -9.95 18.40
CA GLY A 35 10.14 -8.86 19.21
C GLY A 35 10.07 -7.51 18.46
N THR A 36 10.14 -7.54 17.13
CA THR A 36 10.14 -6.32 16.29
C THR A 36 9.42 -6.60 14.98
N ILE A 37 8.58 -5.65 14.55
CA ILE A 37 7.93 -5.65 13.24
C ILE A 37 8.42 -4.47 12.41
N ARG A 38 8.87 -4.74 11.17
CA ARG A 38 9.31 -3.74 10.20
C ARG A 38 8.13 -3.36 9.32
N VAL A 39 7.68 -2.11 9.42
CA VAL A 39 6.53 -1.62 8.63
C VAL A 39 6.99 -0.52 7.68
N ALA A 40 6.82 -0.78 6.38
CA ALA A 40 7.13 0.19 5.34
C ALA A 40 5.99 1.22 5.20
N VAL A 41 6.38 2.51 5.17
CA VAL A 41 5.49 3.65 4.92
C VAL A 41 6.09 4.56 3.86
N ALA A 42 5.30 4.94 2.85
CA ALA A 42 5.73 5.90 1.83
C ALA A 42 5.55 7.32 2.37
N MET A 43 6.66 8.00 2.61
CA MET A 43 6.64 9.35 3.18
C MET A 43 6.26 10.41 2.13
N GLY A 44 5.71 11.53 2.61
CA GLY A 44 5.29 12.64 1.77
C GLY A 44 3.87 12.53 1.21
N VAL A 45 3.06 11.59 1.75
CA VAL A 45 1.63 11.44 1.44
C VAL A 45 0.82 12.17 2.51
N PRO A 46 0.31 13.39 2.25
CA PRO A 46 -0.44 14.17 3.24
C PRO A 46 -1.59 13.38 3.86
N MET A 47 -1.84 13.58 5.14
CA MET A 47 -2.84 12.90 5.97
C MET A 47 -2.53 11.40 6.25
N PHE A 48 -1.88 10.67 5.32
CA PHE A 48 -1.54 9.25 5.49
C PHE A 48 -0.18 9.04 6.15
N SER A 49 0.89 9.62 5.58
CA SER A 49 2.26 9.48 6.10
C SER A 49 3.14 10.62 5.61
N TYR A 50 3.54 11.48 6.51
CA TYR A 50 4.35 12.67 6.24
C TYR A 50 5.29 12.97 7.42
N ALA A 51 6.27 13.84 7.21
CA ALA A 51 7.09 14.36 8.28
C ALA A 51 6.39 15.59 8.92
N ASN A 52 6.21 15.56 10.24
CA ASN A 52 5.69 16.70 10.98
C ASN A 52 6.73 17.82 11.12
N ALA A 53 6.40 18.88 11.87
CA ALA A 53 7.30 20.02 12.08
C ALA A 53 8.62 19.65 12.78
N SER A 54 8.64 18.55 13.55
CA SER A 54 9.83 17.99 14.21
C SER A 54 10.56 16.96 13.34
N MET A 55 10.19 16.83 12.06
CA MET A 55 10.73 15.84 11.12
C MET A 55 10.45 14.38 11.52
N GLU A 56 9.47 14.14 12.38
CA GLU A 56 9.05 12.80 12.77
C GLU A 56 7.91 12.29 11.90
N PRO A 57 7.84 10.95 11.63
CA PRO A 57 6.74 10.35 10.90
C PRO A 57 5.39 10.51 11.62
N GLU A 58 4.42 11.03 10.91
CA GLU A 58 3.05 11.25 11.37
C GLU A 58 2.04 10.95 10.26
N GLY A 59 0.78 10.65 10.63
CA GLY A 59 -0.31 10.39 9.70
C GLY A 59 -1.08 9.12 10.04
N SER A 60 -2.21 8.90 9.35
CA SER A 60 -3.11 7.77 9.63
C SER A 60 -2.45 6.40 9.43
N ASP A 61 -1.59 6.25 8.42
CA ASP A 61 -0.85 4.99 8.19
C ASP A 61 0.20 4.75 9.28
N VAL A 62 0.87 5.83 9.72
CA VAL A 62 1.86 5.77 10.80
C VAL A 62 1.22 5.38 12.12
N ASP A 63 0.09 6.01 12.47
CA ASP A 63 -0.63 5.69 13.71
C ASP A 63 -1.27 4.30 13.64
N THR A 64 -1.73 3.85 12.48
CA THR A 64 -2.19 2.47 12.24
C THR A 64 -1.05 1.47 12.48
N ALA A 65 0.16 1.74 11.97
CA ALA A 65 1.33 0.88 12.19
C ALA A 65 1.74 0.85 13.68
N LYS A 66 1.68 1.99 14.39
CA LYS A 66 1.93 2.06 15.84
C LYS A 66 0.92 1.22 16.64
N LEU A 67 -0.37 1.37 16.34
CA LEU A 67 -1.43 0.59 16.99
C LEU A 67 -1.25 -0.92 16.74
N LEU A 68 -0.93 -1.30 15.49
CA LEU A 68 -0.70 -2.70 15.12
C LEU A 68 0.47 -3.31 15.92
N ALA A 69 1.60 -2.63 15.97
CA ALA A 69 2.77 -3.12 16.71
C ALA A 69 2.49 -3.21 18.22
N GLN A 70 1.77 -2.23 18.78
CA GLN A 70 1.34 -2.24 20.18
C GLN A 70 0.42 -3.43 20.49
N ASP A 71 -0.60 -3.67 19.66
CA ASP A 71 -1.56 -4.76 19.87
C ASP A 71 -0.92 -6.14 19.62
N LEU A 72 0.12 -6.23 18.77
CA LEU A 72 0.92 -7.45 18.56
C LEU A 72 1.94 -7.68 19.70
N GLY A 73 2.21 -6.66 20.53
CA GLY A 73 3.17 -6.73 21.63
C GLY A 73 4.63 -6.73 21.21
N VAL A 74 4.95 -6.06 20.08
CA VAL A 74 6.31 -5.98 19.53
C VAL A 74 6.74 -4.52 19.30
N LYS A 75 8.04 -4.30 19.16
CA LYS A 75 8.60 -2.97 18.79
C LYS A 75 8.31 -2.67 17.32
N LEU A 76 7.90 -1.43 17.03
CA LEU A 76 7.76 -0.93 15.67
C LEU A 76 9.11 -0.42 15.14
N ASP A 77 9.49 -0.89 13.96
CA ASP A 77 10.55 -0.32 13.12
C ASP A 77 9.93 0.23 11.83
N LEU A 78 9.85 1.55 11.71
CA LEU A 78 9.29 2.22 10.53
C LEU A 78 10.33 2.34 9.43
N VAL A 79 10.10 1.62 8.32
CA VAL A 79 10.93 1.67 7.11
C VAL A 79 10.37 2.72 6.16
N GLN A 80 11.03 3.88 6.08
CA GLN A 80 10.61 4.96 5.18
C GLN A 80 10.99 4.61 3.73
N ILE A 81 10.03 4.72 2.83
CA ILE A 81 10.17 4.35 1.41
C ILE A 81 9.48 5.37 0.49
N THR A 82 9.68 5.22 -0.83
CA THR A 82 8.89 5.91 -1.86
C THR A 82 7.63 5.14 -2.24
N ASN A 83 6.69 5.78 -2.94
CA ASN A 83 5.49 5.12 -3.47
C ASN A 83 5.82 3.91 -4.37
N ALA A 84 6.87 4.00 -5.19
CA ALA A 84 7.30 2.91 -6.07
C ALA A 84 7.89 1.71 -5.30
N ALA A 85 8.44 1.91 -4.12
CA ALA A 85 9.07 0.87 -3.31
C ALA A 85 8.08 0.05 -2.46
N ARG A 86 6.79 0.41 -2.38
CA ARG A 86 5.79 -0.24 -1.50
C ARG A 86 5.69 -1.75 -1.69
N VAL A 87 5.55 -2.23 -2.93
CA VAL A 87 5.48 -3.67 -3.24
C VAL A 87 6.89 -4.31 -3.24
N PRO A 88 7.91 -3.74 -3.91
CA PRO A 88 9.26 -4.29 -3.88
C PRO A 88 9.84 -4.48 -2.48
N CYS A 89 9.51 -3.61 -1.53
CA CYS A 89 9.98 -3.69 -0.15
C CYS A 89 9.56 -5.00 0.53
N ILE A 90 8.33 -5.46 0.28
CA ILE A 90 7.81 -6.75 0.76
C ILE A 90 8.48 -7.92 0.03
N GLN A 91 8.55 -7.86 -1.31
CA GLN A 91 9.13 -8.94 -2.11
C GLN A 91 10.61 -9.22 -1.78
N THR A 92 11.35 -8.18 -1.41
CA THR A 92 12.78 -8.29 -1.04
C THR A 92 13.01 -8.56 0.44
N GLY A 93 11.96 -8.66 1.26
CA GLY A 93 12.07 -8.86 2.71
C GLY A 93 12.68 -7.67 3.47
N LYS A 94 12.69 -6.47 2.85
CA LYS A 94 13.16 -5.24 3.50
C LYS A 94 12.23 -4.79 4.62
N ALA A 95 10.92 -5.07 4.49
CA ALA A 95 9.92 -4.89 5.53
C ALA A 95 9.02 -6.13 5.62
N ASP A 96 8.39 -6.31 6.76
CA ASP A 96 7.46 -7.40 7.03
C ASP A 96 6.05 -7.04 6.53
N LEU A 97 5.68 -5.78 6.65
CA LEU A 97 4.39 -5.23 6.19
C LEU A 97 4.60 -3.91 5.45
N THR A 98 3.61 -3.57 4.61
CA THR A 98 3.44 -2.21 4.07
C THR A 98 2.09 -1.66 4.51
N VAL A 99 2.10 -0.62 5.33
CA VAL A 99 0.93 0.20 5.72
C VAL A 99 1.16 1.57 5.12
N SER A 100 0.61 1.81 3.91
CA SER A 100 1.05 2.97 3.12
C SER A 100 0.06 3.36 2.03
N SER A 101 -1.19 3.61 2.38
CA SER A 101 -2.26 3.94 1.41
C SER A 101 -2.22 3.07 0.13
N LEU A 102 -1.88 1.78 0.30
CA LEU A 102 -1.66 0.88 -0.83
C LEU A 102 -2.98 0.25 -1.30
N SER A 103 -3.44 0.69 -2.48
CA SER A 103 -4.65 0.14 -3.10
C SER A 103 -4.50 -1.34 -3.41
N ILE A 104 -5.51 -2.13 -3.03
CA ILE A 104 -5.63 -3.53 -3.40
C ILE A 104 -5.97 -3.59 -4.89
N THR A 105 -5.09 -4.22 -5.68
CA THR A 105 -5.33 -4.45 -7.12
C THR A 105 -4.97 -5.87 -7.51
N PRO A 106 -5.62 -6.43 -8.57
CA PRO A 106 -5.30 -7.78 -9.05
C PRO A 106 -3.83 -7.96 -9.42
N GLU A 107 -3.18 -6.92 -9.98
CA GLU A 107 -1.78 -6.95 -10.39
C GLU A 107 -0.85 -7.09 -9.17
N ARG A 108 -1.10 -6.29 -8.13
CA ARG A 108 -0.32 -6.33 -6.87
C ARG A 108 -0.57 -7.63 -6.12
N ALA A 109 -1.82 -8.13 -6.11
CA ALA A 109 -2.19 -9.38 -5.45
C ALA A 109 -1.52 -10.64 -6.07
N LYS A 110 -0.96 -10.54 -7.28
CA LYS A 110 -0.14 -11.62 -7.86
C LYS A 110 1.17 -11.83 -7.12
N VAL A 111 1.72 -10.80 -6.51
CA VAL A 111 3.10 -10.79 -5.98
C VAL A 111 3.20 -10.54 -4.47
N VAL A 112 2.16 -10.00 -3.84
CA VAL A 112 2.00 -9.85 -2.38
C VAL A 112 0.62 -10.30 -1.97
N ASP A 113 0.43 -10.63 -0.68
CA ASP A 113 -0.91 -10.80 -0.11
C ASP A 113 -1.37 -9.50 0.55
N PHE A 114 -2.69 -9.33 0.59
CA PHE A 114 -3.35 -8.19 1.23
C PHE A 114 -4.29 -8.65 2.34
N THR A 115 -4.43 -7.81 3.34
CA THR A 115 -5.49 -7.93 4.32
C THR A 115 -6.86 -7.56 3.73
N VAL A 116 -7.92 -7.78 4.51
CA VAL A 116 -9.17 -7.03 4.35
C VAL A 116 -8.89 -5.53 4.40
N PRO A 117 -9.70 -4.68 3.75
CA PRO A 117 -9.47 -3.24 3.72
C PRO A 117 -9.46 -2.60 5.11
N TYR A 118 -8.47 -1.72 5.39
CA TYR A 118 -8.45 -0.89 6.59
C TYR A 118 -8.90 0.57 6.33
N ALA A 119 -8.88 0.99 5.06
CA ALA A 119 -9.32 2.31 4.62
C ALA A 119 -9.71 2.28 3.14
N SER A 120 -10.16 3.40 2.58
CA SER A 120 -10.33 3.61 1.15
C SER A 120 -9.83 4.98 0.73
N LEU A 121 -9.60 5.17 -0.56
CA LEU A 121 -9.32 6.47 -1.16
C LEU A 121 -10.04 6.62 -2.51
N GLN A 122 -10.41 7.86 -2.84
CA GLN A 122 -10.87 8.20 -4.17
C GLN A 122 -9.71 8.79 -4.99
N THR A 123 -9.53 8.27 -6.19
CA THR A 123 -8.67 8.89 -7.20
C THR A 123 -9.48 9.90 -8.01
N ILE A 124 -8.88 11.04 -8.27
CA ILE A 124 -9.54 12.19 -8.91
C ILE A 124 -8.63 12.81 -9.96
N VAL A 125 -9.23 13.45 -10.94
CA VAL A 125 -8.57 14.48 -11.76
C VAL A 125 -8.95 15.83 -11.19
N ALA A 126 -7.96 16.68 -10.93
CA ALA A 126 -8.14 18.04 -10.45
C ALA A 126 -7.31 19.04 -11.30
N ALA A 127 -7.83 20.23 -11.45
CA ALA A 127 -7.21 21.34 -12.17
C ALA A 127 -7.78 22.65 -11.67
N PRO A 128 -7.14 23.81 -11.96
CA PRO A 128 -7.71 25.13 -11.72
C PRO A 128 -9.11 25.28 -12.33
N LYS A 129 -9.93 26.16 -11.73
CA LYS A 129 -11.34 26.33 -12.11
C LYS A 129 -11.54 26.71 -13.58
N ASP A 130 -10.65 27.52 -14.13
CA ASP A 130 -10.67 28.00 -15.51
C ASP A 130 -10.30 26.92 -16.54
N VAL A 131 -9.66 25.83 -16.13
CA VAL A 131 -9.34 24.70 -17.00
C VAL A 131 -10.57 23.79 -17.13
N GLN A 132 -11.13 23.70 -18.34
CA GLN A 132 -12.34 22.91 -18.59
C GLN A 132 -11.99 21.45 -18.83
N ILE A 133 -12.33 20.56 -17.89
CA ILE A 133 -12.11 19.11 -17.94
C ILE A 133 -13.36 18.42 -17.40
N LYS A 134 -13.97 17.54 -18.20
CA LYS A 134 -15.12 16.70 -17.80
C LYS A 134 -14.82 15.22 -17.94
N SER A 135 -13.80 14.87 -18.72
CA SER A 135 -13.43 13.49 -19.05
C SER A 135 -11.94 13.37 -19.37
N TYR A 136 -11.45 12.14 -19.57
CA TYR A 136 -10.07 11.91 -20.02
C TYR A 136 -9.77 12.53 -21.40
N ALA A 137 -10.76 12.64 -22.29
CA ALA A 137 -10.58 13.23 -23.61
C ALA A 137 -10.17 14.72 -23.54
N ASP A 138 -10.66 15.43 -22.52
CA ASP A 138 -10.36 16.85 -22.32
C ASP A 138 -8.94 17.08 -21.78
N LEU A 139 -8.23 16.03 -21.41
CA LEU A 139 -6.82 16.08 -21.00
C LEU A 139 -5.84 16.14 -22.18
N LYS A 140 -6.34 16.05 -23.42
CA LYS A 140 -5.52 16.08 -24.63
C LYS A 140 -4.60 17.30 -24.65
N GLY A 141 -3.30 17.05 -24.77
CA GLY A 141 -2.25 18.08 -24.83
C GLY A 141 -1.94 18.77 -23.51
N LEU A 142 -2.75 18.60 -22.46
CA LEU A 142 -2.48 19.18 -21.14
C LEU A 142 -1.32 18.46 -20.45
N ARG A 143 -0.51 19.23 -19.72
CA ARG A 143 0.50 18.66 -18.81
C ARG A 143 -0.20 18.11 -17.57
N LEU A 144 -0.37 16.79 -17.53
CA LEU A 144 -1.04 16.07 -16.46
C LEU A 144 0.02 15.48 -15.51
N GLY A 145 0.04 15.94 -14.26
CA GLY A 145 0.92 15.41 -13.22
C GLY A 145 0.35 14.18 -12.55
N VAL A 146 1.21 13.22 -12.28
CA VAL A 146 0.85 11.99 -11.54
C VAL A 146 2.07 11.45 -10.78
N THR A 147 1.85 10.85 -9.62
CA THR A 147 2.91 10.15 -8.88
C THR A 147 3.13 8.76 -9.45
N ARG A 148 4.39 8.43 -9.76
CA ARG A 148 4.83 7.15 -10.36
C ARG A 148 4.39 5.95 -9.53
N ALA A 149 4.06 4.84 -10.22
CA ALA A 149 3.70 3.54 -9.63
C ALA A 149 2.47 3.57 -8.69
N THR A 150 1.60 4.56 -8.87
CA THR A 150 0.28 4.64 -8.22
C THR A 150 -0.82 4.06 -9.12
N VAL A 151 -2.00 3.83 -8.54
CA VAL A 151 -3.19 3.47 -9.35
C VAL A 151 -3.60 4.61 -10.28
N ASN A 152 -3.33 5.86 -9.90
CA ASN A 152 -3.54 7.03 -10.76
C ASN A 152 -2.66 6.98 -12.01
N ASP A 153 -1.36 6.63 -11.86
CA ASP A 153 -0.43 6.49 -12.99
C ASP A 153 -0.91 5.40 -13.97
N ALA A 154 -1.30 4.24 -13.44
CA ALA A 154 -1.85 3.16 -14.26
C ALA A 154 -3.12 3.58 -15.01
N ASP A 155 -4.03 4.27 -14.30
CA ASP A 155 -5.31 4.73 -14.86
C ASP A 155 -5.12 5.76 -15.98
N VAL A 156 -4.35 6.83 -15.75
CA VAL A 156 -4.13 7.87 -16.78
C VAL A 156 -3.31 7.34 -17.95
N THR A 157 -2.40 6.39 -17.71
CA THR A 157 -1.65 5.73 -18.80
C THR A 157 -2.58 4.97 -19.74
N LYS A 158 -3.63 4.37 -19.19
CA LYS A 158 -4.62 3.62 -19.96
C LYS A 158 -5.63 4.54 -20.66
N ASN A 159 -6.14 5.56 -19.96
CA ASN A 159 -7.34 6.29 -20.34
C ASN A 159 -7.06 7.70 -20.88
N ALA A 160 -5.96 8.36 -20.50
CA ALA A 160 -5.60 9.72 -20.92
C ALA A 160 -4.44 9.71 -21.94
N LYS A 161 -4.56 8.92 -23.01
CA LYS A 161 -3.47 8.62 -23.96
C LYS A 161 -2.91 9.86 -24.67
N ASP A 162 -3.75 10.89 -24.88
CA ASP A 162 -3.38 12.12 -25.57
C ASP A 162 -2.90 13.23 -24.63
N ALA A 163 -2.86 12.97 -23.31
CA ALA A 163 -2.31 13.88 -22.31
C ALA A 163 -0.77 13.84 -22.30
N ASN A 164 -0.15 14.98 -21.98
CA ASN A 164 1.28 15.04 -21.71
C ASN A 164 1.53 14.63 -20.25
N ILE A 165 1.58 13.30 -19.98
CA ILE A 165 1.71 12.76 -18.63
C ILE A 165 3.10 13.02 -18.08
N ARG A 166 3.18 13.78 -16.96
CA ARG A 166 4.38 14.08 -16.20
C ARG A 166 4.39 13.22 -14.93
N ARG A 167 5.37 12.30 -14.81
CA ARG A 167 5.51 11.40 -13.67
C ARG A 167 6.51 11.93 -12.68
N PHE A 168 6.07 12.05 -11.42
CA PHE A 168 6.89 12.47 -10.29
C PHE A 168 7.22 11.29 -9.39
N GLU A 169 8.35 11.33 -8.71
CA GLU A 169 8.81 10.21 -7.87
C GLU A 169 7.98 10.07 -6.59
N ASP A 170 7.49 11.19 -6.06
CA ASP A 170 6.69 11.26 -4.84
C ASP A 170 5.61 12.34 -4.91
N ASP A 171 4.70 12.30 -3.95
CA ASP A 171 3.58 13.23 -3.88
C ASP A 171 4.02 14.66 -3.52
N ALA A 172 5.09 14.83 -2.76
CA ALA A 172 5.62 16.15 -2.40
C ALA A 172 6.14 16.90 -3.65
N THR A 173 6.82 16.18 -4.54
CA THR A 173 7.28 16.72 -5.83
C THR A 173 6.10 17.03 -6.76
N LEU A 174 5.04 16.19 -6.77
CA LEU A 174 3.81 16.47 -7.51
C LEU A 174 3.11 17.72 -6.97
N VAL A 175 3.01 17.90 -5.65
CA VAL A 175 2.50 19.13 -5.03
C VAL A 175 3.28 20.35 -5.51
N THR A 176 4.61 20.29 -5.48
CA THR A 176 5.48 21.39 -5.95
C THR A 176 5.22 21.73 -7.42
N ALA A 177 5.04 20.71 -8.26
CA ALA A 177 4.74 20.89 -9.68
C ALA A 177 3.35 21.54 -9.91
N GLY A 178 2.36 21.20 -9.09
CA GLY A 178 1.05 21.85 -9.10
C GLY A 178 1.12 23.33 -8.70
N VAL A 179 1.82 23.61 -7.60
CA VAL A 179 2.00 24.98 -7.08
C VAL A 179 2.75 25.89 -8.07
N SER A 180 3.80 25.36 -8.72
CA SER A 180 4.62 26.14 -9.66
C SER A 180 4.04 26.27 -11.08
N GLY A 181 2.88 25.65 -11.36
CA GLY A 181 2.30 25.64 -12.71
C GLY A 181 3.07 24.77 -13.72
N GLN A 182 3.98 23.91 -13.25
CA GLN A 182 4.68 22.94 -14.11
C GLN A 182 3.70 21.94 -14.72
N VAL A 183 2.60 21.65 -14.04
CA VAL A 183 1.47 20.87 -14.53
C VAL A 183 0.19 21.70 -14.54
N GLN A 184 -0.72 21.42 -15.47
CA GLN A 184 -2.00 22.13 -15.64
C GLN A 184 -3.16 21.37 -15.00
N ALA A 185 -2.99 20.08 -14.78
CA ALA A 185 -3.91 19.20 -14.08
C ALA A 185 -3.11 18.14 -13.30
N VAL A 186 -3.73 17.53 -12.30
CA VAL A 186 -3.17 16.40 -11.57
C VAL A 186 -4.17 15.26 -11.53
N SER A 187 -3.68 14.02 -11.67
CA SER A 187 -4.42 12.82 -11.30
C SER A 187 -3.84 12.32 -9.98
N SER A 188 -4.61 12.45 -8.91
CA SER A 188 -4.15 12.13 -7.55
C SER A 188 -5.34 11.86 -6.63
N GLN A 189 -5.23 12.25 -5.39
CA GLN A 189 -6.25 12.15 -4.34
C GLN A 189 -6.43 13.51 -3.66
N TRP A 190 -7.58 13.72 -3.00
CA TRP A 190 -7.92 15.01 -2.40
C TRP A 190 -6.85 15.58 -1.46
N PRO A 191 -6.19 14.81 -0.56
CA PRO A 191 -5.13 15.33 0.30
C PRO A 191 -4.00 16.05 -0.45
N ILE A 192 -3.62 15.56 -1.64
CA ILE A 192 -2.61 16.17 -2.50
C ILE A 192 -3.11 17.50 -3.06
N VAL A 193 -4.35 17.52 -3.54
CA VAL A 193 -4.98 18.75 -4.08
C VAL A 193 -5.15 19.80 -2.97
N ALA A 194 -5.56 19.38 -1.79
CA ALA A 194 -5.66 20.27 -0.63
C ALA A 194 -4.31 20.90 -0.26
N GLU A 195 -3.21 20.15 -0.34
CA GLU A 195 -1.87 20.67 -0.07
C GLU A 195 -1.38 21.62 -1.16
N ILE A 196 -1.72 21.38 -2.45
CA ILE A 196 -1.49 22.34 -3.54
C ILE A 196 -2.23 23.64 -3.23
N ASN A 197 -3.51 23.58 -2.92
CA ASN A 197 -4.36 24.73 -2.66
C ASN A 197 -3.94 25.54 -1.44
N LYS A 198 -3.43 24.88 -0.40
CA LYS A 198 -2.89 25.53 0.79
C LYS A 198 -1.68 26.42 0.45
N LYS A 199 -0.85 26.01 -0.52
CA LYS A 199 0.37 26.72 -0.93
C LYS A 199 0.13 27.68 -2.08
N GLN A 200 -0.91 27.45 -2.89
CA GLN A 200 -1.27 28.27 -4.06
C GLN A 200 -2.74 28.65 -3.96
N THR A 201 -3.01 29.88 -3.54
CA THR A 201 -4.37 30.37 -3.25
C THR A 201 -5.00 31.19 -4.37
N SER A 202 -4.21 31.68 -5.33
CA SER A 202 -4.67 32.60 -6.39
C SER A 202 -5.54 31.90 -7.45
N ASN A 203 -5.25 30.63 -7.75
CA ASN A 203 -6.02 29.82 -8.71
C ASN A 203 -6.11 28.37 -8.21
N PRO A 204 -6.95 28.10 -7.19
CA PRO A 204 -7.01 26.80 -6.55
C PRO A 204 -7.52 25.72 -7.50
N PHE A 205 -6.99 24.51 -7.33
CA PHE A 205 -7.45 23.33 -8.02
C PHE A 205 -8.79 22.87 -7.43
N GLU A 206 -9.70 22.47 -8.29
CA GLU A 206 -10.96 21.82 -7.94
C GLU A 206 -11.03 20.42 -8.54
N ILE A 207 -11.83 19.54 -7.96
CA ILE A 207 -12.09 18.21 -8.53
C ILE A 207 -12.87 18.38 -9.82
N LYS A 208 -12.33 17.89 -10.93
CA LYS A 208 -12.98 17.88 -12.23
C LYS A 208 -13.85 16.65 -12.40
N PHE A 209 -13.32 15.48 -12.03
CA PHE A 209 -14.10 14.24 -11.94
C PHE A 209 -13.40 13.24 -11.03
N VAL A 210 -14.21 12.33 -10.46
CA VAL A 210 -13.73 11.17 -9.71
C VAL A 210 -13.45 10.05 -10.71
N GLN A 211 -12.27 9.44 -10.61
CA GLN A 211 -11.87 8.31 -11.44
C GLN A 211 -12.40 6.99 -10.85
N HIS A 212 -11.92 6.64 -9.65
CA HIS A 212 -12.26 5.39 -8.96
C HIS A 212 -12.21 5.57 -7.45
N GLU A 213 -12.85 4.66 -6.73
CA GLU A 213 -12.62 4.42 -5.31
C GLU A 213 -11.87 3.10 -5.15
N PHE A 214 -10.75 3.13 -4.44
CA PHE A 214 -9.92 1.96 -4.16
C PHE A 214 -9.93 1.63 -2.68
N MET A 215 -10.04 0.34 -2.36
CA MET A 215 -9.83 -0.19 -1.02
C MET A 215 -8.33 -0.27 -0.73
N LEU A 216 -7.92 0.13 0.47
CA LEU A 216 -6.55 0.10 0.94
C LEU A 216 -6.33 -1.11 1.85
N GLY A 217 -5.31 -1.90 1.56
CA GLY A 217 -4.93 -3.07 2.35
C GLY A 217 -3.52 -2.97 2.87
N ILE A 218 -3.26 -3.64 3.99
CA ILE A 218 -1.90 -3.90 4.47
C ILE A 218 -1.33 -5.00 3.59
N ALA A 219 -0.19 -4.74 2.93
CA ALA A 219 0.48 -5.76 2.13
C ALA A 219 1.50 -6.53 2.96
N MET A 220 1.61 -7.84 2.67
CA MET A 220 2.51 -8.77 3.34
C MET A 220 3.10 -9.78 2.34
N PRO A 221 4.17 -10.50 2.71
CA PRO A 221 4.71 -11.58 1.86
C PRO A 221 3.68 -12.68 1.64
N LYS A 222 3.68 -13.28 0.45
CA LYS A 222 2.82 -14.42 0.14
C LYS A 222 3.12 -15.66 0.99
N ASN A 223 2.12 -16.53 1.10
CA ASN A 223 2.23 -17.81 1.80
C ASN A 223 2.48 -17.69 3.33
N ASN A 224 1.90 -16.67 3.96
CA ASN A 224 1.90 -16.46 5.41
C ASN A 224 0.45 -16.43 5.93
N PRO A 225 -0.25 -17.58 5.96
CA PRO A 225 -1.67 -17.64 6.28
C PRO A 225 -1.98 -17.23 7.72
N GLU A 226 -1.09 -17.49 8.69
CA GLU A 226 -1.29 -17.13 10.08
C GLU A 226 -1.15 -15.61 10.28
N LEU A 227 -0.13 -14.99 9.66
CA LEU A 227 0.02 -13.54 9.65
C LEU A 227 -1.21 -12.86 9.02
N LYS A 228 -1.67 -13.38 7.87
CA LYS A 228 -2.86 -12.84 7.22
C LYS A 228 -4.10 -12.96 8.09
N ALA A 229 -4.35 -14.12 8.67
CA ALA A 229 -5.51 -14.36 9.54
C ALA A 229 -5.48 -13.44 10.79
N TRP A 230 -4.30 -13.27 11.39
CA TRP A 230 -4.13 -12.38 12.53
C TRP A 230 -4.42 -10.91 12.15
N LEU A 231 -3.87 -10.44 11.03
CA LEU A 231 -4.06 -9.07 10.55
C LEU A 231 -5.52 -8.80 10.16
N ASP A 232 -6.16 -9.71 9.44
CA ASP A 232 -7.56 -9.58 9.05
C ASP A 232 -8.47 -9.46 10.29
N LYS A 233 -8.28 -10.35 11.26
CA LYS A 233 -8.99 -10.30 12.55
C LYS A 233 -8.73 -8.97 13.27
N TRP A 234 -7.47 -8.54 13.37
CA TRP A 234 -7.08 -7.30 14.01
C TRP A 234 -7.75 -6.08 13.36
N ILE A 235 -7.79 -6.00 12.02
CA ILE A 235 -8.48 -4.92 11.30
C ILE A 235 -9.97 -4.92 11.64
N LEU A 236 -10.66 -6.07 11.53
CA LEU A 236 -12.10 -6.16 11.79
C LEU A 236 -12.45 -5.78 13.23
N GLU A 237 -11.65 -6.20 14.21
CA GLU A 237 -11.83 -5.82 15.62
C GLU A 237 -11.62 -4.31 15.84
N ASN A 238 -10.61 -3.71 15.20
CA ASN A 238 -10.31 -2.28 15.33
C ASN A 238 -11.21 -1.36 14.49
N LEU A 239 -11.86 -1.87 13.46
CA LEU A 239 -12.99 -1.21 12.81
C LEU A 239 -14.22 -1.24 13.71
N LYS A 240 -14.55 -2.40 14.29
CA LYS A 240 -15.71 -2.58 15.16
C LYS A 240 -15.64 -1.76 16.46
N ASN A 241 -14.45 -1.66 17.07
CA ASN A 241 -14.26 -0.87 18.30
C ASN A 241 -14.00 0.63 18.05
N GLY A 242 -13.93 1.06 16.77
CA GLY A 242 -13.81 2.44 16.34
C GLY A 242 -12.37 2.97 16.27
N LYS A 243 -11.36 2.27 16.77
CA LYS A 243 -9.97 2.78 16.82
C LYS A 243 -9.41 3.16 15.45
N LEU A 244 -9.64 2.36 14.40
CA LEU A 244 -9.19 2.69 13.04
C LEU A 244 -9.97 3.88 12.48
N ASN A 245 -11.26 4.00 12.78
CA ASN A 245 -12.06 5.16 12.39
C ASN A 245 -11.57 6.44 13.09
N ASP A 246 -11.25 6.39 14.37
CA ASP A 246 -10.72 7.53 15.13
C ASP A 246 -9.36 7.99 14.59
N ILE A 247 -8.46 7.04 14.29
CA ILE A 247 -7.18 7.34 13.63
C ILE A 247 -7.43 8.02 12.28
N TYR A 248 -8.30 7.46 11.45
CA TYR A 248 -8.59 8.05 10.13
C TYR A 248 -9.18 9.46 10.28
N LYS A 249 -10.20 9.63 11.13
CA LYS A 249 -10.88 10.91 11.39
C LYS A 249 -9.93 11.99 11.90
N LYS A 250 -8.97 11.64 12.75
CA LYS A 250 -7.96 12.57 13.29
C LYS A 250 -7.19 13.30 12.17
N TYR A 251 -6.86 12.61 11.08
CA TYR A 251 -6.04 13.16 10.00
C TYR A 251 -6.85 13.64 8.80
N HIS A 252 -7.95 12.95 8.48
CA HIS A 252 -8.74 13.21 7.28
C HIS A 252 -9.96 14.12 7.54
N GLY A 253 -10.32 14.36 8.79
CA GLY A 253 -11.44 15.20 9.17
C GLY A 253 -12.84 14.60 8.93
N ASN A 254 -12.90 13.38 8.39
CA ASN A 254 -14.11 12.62 8.09
C ASN A 254 -13.95 11.16 8.49
N GLU A 255 -15.05 10.44 8.58
CA GLU A 255 -15.06 9.02 8.93
C GLU A 255 -14.65 8.14 7.74
N LEU A 256 -14.26 6.90 8.06
CA LEU A 256 -14.01 5.86 7.06
C LEU A 256 -15.26 5.61 6.21
N SER A 257 -15.05 5.25 4.95
CA SER A 257 -16.14 4.86 4.04
C SER A 257 -16.98 3.74 4.66
N PRO A 258 -18.34 3.80 4.55
CA PRO A 258 -19.20 2.70 4.96
C PRO A 258 -18.83 1.34 4.34
N LYS A 259 -18.24 1.34 3.14
CA LYS A 259 -17.75 0.12 2.49
C LYS A 259 -16.59 -0.55 3.25
N VAL A 260 -15.80 0.24 3.98
CA VAL A 260 -14.71 -0.27 4.83
C VAL A 260 -15.27 -0.72 6.18
N VAL A 261 -16.12 0.09 6.81
CA VAL A 261 -16.65 -0.18 8.15
C VAL A 261 -17.60 -1.38 8.17
N ASN A 262 -18.43 -1.53 7.13
CA ASN A 262 -19.46 -2.57 7.05
C ASN A 262 -19.00 -3.85 6.33
N GLN A 263 -17.71 -4.04 6.09
CA GLN A 263 -17.22 -5.31 5.55
C GLN A 263 -17.49 -6.45 6.54
N GLN A 264 -18.04 -7.53 6.01
CA GLN A 264 -18.32 -8.72 6.82
C GLN A 264 -17.05 -9.58 6.94
N SER A 265 -16.88 -10.18 8.11
CA SER A 265 -15.83 -11.16 8.41
C SER A 265 -16.03 -12.47 7.66
#